data_65eb5ee6af9f526eb88fa966c856ce9e
#
_entry.id   65eb5ee6af9f526eb88fa966c856ce9e
#
_cell.length_a   1.000
_cell.length_b   1.000
_cell.length_c   1.000
_cell.angle_alpha   90.00
_cell.angle_beta   90.00
_cell.angle_gamma   90.00
#
_symmetry.space_group_name_H-M   'P 1'
#
loop_
_entity.id
_entity.type
_entity.pdbx_description
1 polymer ?
#
loop_
_entity_poly.entity_id
_entity_poly.type
_entity_poly.pdbx_seq_one_letter_code
_entity_poly.pdbx_strand_id
1 'polypeptide(L)'
;MKNIAVFVSGGGTNLQAVIDGIKSGKITNGRIKLVLSSRDDAYALTRAKENNIPVEIVMRKEYPGEKEFSAKILETIKPYNIDLVITAGFMSVLSEDFVKLYENKMINTHPALIPAFCGKGWYGLKVHEKVLERGVKLSGSTVHFLNEITDGGPIILQKSAEVKDGDTPESLQARIMTECEQVILVEAVDLFCNDRLEVRNNRVYIK
;
A
#
# COMPACT_ATOMS: atom_id res chain seq x y z
N MET A 1 -9.72 6.03 17.73
CA MET A 1 -9.21 6.52 16.44
C MET A 1 -7.85 5.86 16.19
N LYS A 2 -7.66 5.17 15.08
CA LYS A 2 -6.42 4.45 14.74
C LYS A 2 -5.36 5.42 14.17
N ASN A 3 -4.12 5.25 14.60
CA ASN A 3 -2.97 6.01 14.09
C ASN A 3 -2.38 5.29 12.88
N ILE A 4 -2.30 5.97 11.76
CA ILE A 4 -1.85 5.41 10.48
C ILE A 4 -0.47 5.99 10.14
N ALA A 5 0.47 5.12 9.76
CA ALA A 5 1.68 5.52 9.05
C ALA A 5 1.55 5.12 7.58
N VAL A 6 1.91 6.02 6.66
CA VAL A 6 1.97 5.72 5.23
C VAL A 6 3.42 5.74 4.79
N PHE A 7 3.90 4.58 4.31
CA PHE A 7 5.26 4.43 3.80
C PHE A 7 5.26 4.66 2.28
N VAL A 8 6.18 5.47 1.80
CA VAL A 8 6.23 5.93 0.42
C VAL A 8 7.64 5.87 -0.15
N SER A 9 7.76 5.80 -1.48
CA SER A 9 9.05 5.90 -2.19
C SER A 9 8.97 6.79 -3.45
N GLY A 10 7.80 7.34 -3.78
CA GLY A 10 7.60 8.06 -5.05
C GLY A 10 6.49 9.10 -5.00
N GLY A 11 5.62 9.12 -6.02
CA GLY A 11 4.62 10.16 -6.26
C GLY A 11 3.54 10.31 -5.19
N GLY A 12 3.20 9.25 -4.45
CA GLY A 12 2.25 9.29 -3.33
C GLY A 12 0.79 9.44 -3.75
N THR A 13 0.39 8.92 -4.90
CA THR A 13 -1.02 8.96 -5.34
C THR A 13 -1.95 8.20 -4.39
N ASN A 14 -1.52 7.07 -3.87
CA ASN A 14 -2.25 6.31 -2.85
C ASN A 14 -2.27 7.02 -1.49
N LEU A 15 -1.18 7.70 -1.10
CA LEU A 15 -1.19 8.59 0.07
C LEU A 15 -2.27 9.67 -0.08
N GLN A 16 -2.34 10.30 -1.27
CA GLN A 16 -3.37 11.32 -1.53
C GLN A 16 -4.79 10.74 -1.41
N ALA A 17 -5.02 9.55 -1.96
CA ALA A 17 -6.33 8.89 -1.85
C ALA A 17 -6.74 8.65 -0.38
N VAL A 18 -5.81 8.25 0.48
CA VAL A 18 -6.07 8.07 1.93
C VAL A 18 -6.34 9.42 2.61
N ILE A 19 -5.57 10.47 2.28
CA ILE A 19 -5.79 11.84 2.79
C ILE A 19 -7.19 12.32 2.41
N ASP A 20 -7.56 12.20 1.14
CA ASP A 20 -8.86 12.63 0.63
C ASP A 20 -10.01 11.79 1.21
N GLY A 21 -9.77 10.49 1.40
CA GLY A 21 -10.69 9.58 2.08
C GLY A 21 -11.01 10.01 3.51
N ILE A 22 -10.00 10.43 4.28
CA ILE A 22 -10.18 10.95 5.64
C ILE A 22 -10.93 12.28 5.61
N LYS A 23 -10.52 13.21 4.73
CA LYS A 23 -11.14 14.53 4.62
C LYS A 23 -12.61 14.47 4.20
N SER A 24 -12.96 13.54 3.32
CA SER A 24 -14.32 13.34 2.84
C SER A 24 -15.22 12.52 3.77
N GLY A 25 -14.65 11.96 4.87
CA GLY A 25 -15.37 11.07 5.77
C GLY A 25 -15.59 9.65 5.24
N LYS A 26 -14.96 9.27 4.14
CA LYS A 26 -14.95 7.88 3.65
C LYS A 26 -14.11 6.96 4.52
N ILE A 27 -13.04 7.49 5.13
CA ILE A 27 -12.28 6.82 6.19
C ILE A 27 -12.67 7.46 7.50
N THR A 28 -13.32 6.69 8.33
CA THR A 28 -13.73 7.08 9.68
C THR A 28 -12.76 6.46 10.71
N ASN A 29 -12.70 7.02 11.92
CA ASN A 29 -11.87 6.49 13.02
C ASN A 29 -10.38 6.30 12.71
N GLY A 30 -9.87 6.87 11.59
CA GLY A 30 -8.47 6.85 11.19
C GLY A 30 -7.87 8.25 11.11
N ARG A 31 -6.56 8.37 11.40
CA ARG A 31 -5.78 9.60 11.14
C ARG A 31 -4.37 9.25 10.72
N ILE A 32 -3.82 9.95 9.73
CA ILE A 32 -2.42 9.79 9.36
C ILE A 32 -1.57 10.57 10.38
N LYS A 33 -0.75 9.84 11.12
CA LYS A 33 0.17 10.41 12.12
C LYS A 33 1.55 10.65 11.54
N LEU A 34 1.90 9.93 10.46
CA LEU A 34 3.23 9.95 9.89
C LEU A 34 3.19 9.53 8.42
N VAL A 35 3.97 10.22 7.60
CA VAL A 35 4.43 9.74 6.30
C VAL A 35 5.92 9.46 6.40
N LEU A 36 6.32 8.20 6.15
CA LEU A 36 7.71 7.80 6.15
C LEU A 36 8.16 7.52 4.72
N SER A 37 9.23 8.17 4.28
CA SER A 37 9.80 7.94 2.95
C SER A 37 11.13 7.20 3.01
N SER A 38 11.32 6.26 2.07
CA SER A 38 12.63 5.62 1.83
C SER A 38 13.55 6.44 0.90
N ARG A 39 13.08 7.62 0.46
CA ARG A 39 13.78 8.54 -0.43
C ARG A 39 13.51 10.00 -0.04
N ASP A 40 14.50 10.84 -0.18
CA ASP A 40 14.43 12.28 0.12
C ASP A 40 13.77 13.11 -0.99
N ASP A 41 13.73 12.58 -2.22
CA ASP A 41 13.16 13.21 -3.41
C ASP A 41 11.71 12.77 -3.73
N ALA A 42 11.07 12.01 -2.87
CA ALA A 42 9.70 11.52 -3.09
C ALA A 42 8.68 12.67 -3.05
N TYR A 43 7.92 12.86 -4.13
CA TYR A 43 6.86 13.89 -4.20
C TYR A 43 5.77 13.69 -3.12
N ALA A 44 5.61 12.48 -2.63
CA ALA A 44 4.75 12.15 -1.49
C ALA A 44 5.05 13.01 -0.25
N LEU A 45 6.32 13.43 -0.04
CA LEU A 45 6.70 14.31 1.06
C LEU A 45 6.08 15.71 0.93
N THR A 46 5.99 16.24 -0.32
CA THR A 46 5.29 17.49 -0.61
C THR A 46 3.81 17.37 -0.25
N ARG A 47 3.14 16.30 -0.70
CA ARG A 47 1.73 16.04 -0.36
C ARG A 47 1.49 15.99 1.15
N ALA A 48 2.36 15.32 1.89
CA ALA A 48 2.26 15.25 3.34
C ALA A 48 2.38 16.63 4.00
N LYS A 49 3.38 17.42 3.59
CA LYS A 49 3.60 18.79 4.10
C LYS A 49 2.43 19.72 3.81
N GLU A 50 1.89 19.70 2.59
CA GLU A 50 0.71 20.48 2.20
C GLU A 50 -0.55 20.13 3.00
N ASN A 51 -0.57 18.92 3.58
CA ASN A 51 -1.66 18.44 4.44
C ASN A 51 -1.32 18.48 5.94
N ASN A 52 -0.22 19.15 6.33
CA ASN A 52 0.24 19.27 7.72
C ASN A 52 0.46 17.91 8.41
N ILE A 53 0.91 16.90 7.65
CA ILE A 53 1.21 15.57 8.16
C ILE A 53 2.72 15.51 8.45
N PRO A 54 3.14 15.06 9.64
CA PRO A 54 4.55 14.84 9.98
C PRO A 54 5.22 13.90 8.97
N VAL A 55 6.47 14.21 8.63
CA VAL A 55 7.28 13.41 7.70
C VAL A 55 8.57 12.96 8.35
N GLU A 56 8.97 11.73 8.08
CA GLU A 56 10.26 11.17 8.44
C GLU A 56 10.90 10.55 7.19
N ILE A 57 12.23 10.61 7.12
CA ILE A 57 12.99 10.05 6.01
C ILE A 57 13.97 9.04 6.56
N VAL A 58 13.86 7.78 6.10
CA VAL A 58 14.81 6.71 6.38
C VAL A 58 15.27 6.16 5.04
N MET A 59 16.42 6.65 4.55
CA MET A 59 16.88 6.32 3.20
C MET A 59 17.41 4.89 3.13
N ARG A 60 16.77 4.04 2.30
CA ARG A 60 17.19 2.63 2.14
C ARG A 60 18.67 2.47 1.82
N LYS A 61 19.23 3.37 1.02
CA LYS A 61 20.64 3.34 0.58
C LYS A 61 21.67 3.53 1.70
N GLU A 62 21.24 4.02 2.87
CA GLU A 62 22.13 4.26 4.02
C GLU A 62 22.31 3.02 4.91
N TYR A 63 21.58 1.95 4.62
CA TYR A 63 21.61 0.73 5.42
C TYR A 63 22.08 -0.46 4.59
N PRO A 64 23.00 -1.30 5.13
CA PRO A 64 23.58 -2.42 4.39
C PRO A 64 22.56 -3.53 4.09
N GLY A 65 21.56 -3.70 4.95
CA GLY A 65 20.58 -4.78 4.84
C GLY A 65 19.16 -4.36 5.18
N GLU A 66 18.24 -5.29 5.01
CA GLU A 66 16.82 -5.09 5.33
C GLU A 66 16.59 -5.02 6.85
N LYS A 67 17.41 -5.72 7.63
CA LYS A 67 17.29 -5.75 9.10
C LYS A 67 17.61 -4.40 9.71
N GLU A 68 18.75 -3.82 9.36
CA GLU A 68 19.20 -2.53 9.86
C GLU A 68 18.26 -1.40 9.42
N PHE A 69 17.82 -1.45 8.16
CA PHE A 69 16.84 -0.52 7.63
C PHE A 69 15.51 -0.60 8.40
N SER A 70 14.99 -1.81 8.59
CA SER A 70 13.73 -2.03 9.31
C SER A 70 13.83 -1.67 10.79
N ALA A 71 14.96 -1.93 11.43
CA ALA A 71 15.21 -1.52 12.82
C ALA A 71 15.16 0.01 12.96
N LYS A 72 15.76 0.74 12.01
CA LYS A 72 15.70 2.20 12.00
C LYS A 72 14.29 2.73 11.76
N ILE A 73 13.54 2.12 10.85
CA ILE A 73 12.12 2.45 10.66
C ILE A 73 11.35 2.24 11.98
N LEU A 74 11.53 1.10 12.64
CA LEU A 74 10.84 0.78 13.89
C LEU A 74 11.14 1.82 14.99
N GLU A 75 12.41 2.20 15.15
CA GLU A 75 12.83 3.27 16.07
C GLU A 75 12.12 4.60 15.73
N THR A 76 12.09 4.94 14.44
CA THR A 76 11.52 6.20 13.93
C THR A 76 10.02 6.29 14.15
N ILE A 77 9.26 5.19 13.93
CA ILE A 77 7.79 5.20 14.06
C ILE A 77 7.30 5.00 15.49
N LYS A 78 8.15 4.50 16.39
CA LYS A 78 7.80 4.20 17.78
C LYS A 78 7.10 5.35 18.53
N PRO A 79 7.55 6.62 18.44
CA PRO A 79 6.89 7.74 19.14
C PRO A 79 5.47 8.05 18.65
N TYR A 80 5.10 7.59 17.46
CA TYR A 80 3.82 7.90 16.83
C TYR A 80 2.69 6.93 17.22
N ASN A 81 3.00 5.84 17.94
CA ASN A 81 2.04 4.82 18.37
C ASN A 81 1.15 4.33 17.21
N ILE A 82 1.78 3.77 16.17
CA ILE A 82 1.12 3.38 14.92
C ILE A 82 0.32 2.09 15.10
N ASP A 83 -0.95 2.14 14.73
CA ASP A 83 -1.87 1.00 14.69
C ASP A 83 -1.91 0.31 13.33
N LEU A 84 -1.72 1.08 12.24
CA LEU A 84 -1.76 0.60 10.85
C LEU A 84 -0.60 1.19 10.05
N VAL A 85 0.11 0.35 9.32
CA VAL A 85 1.08 0.76 8.29
C VAL A 85 0.49 0.51 6.91
N ILE A 86 0.55 1.51 6.02
CA ILE A 86 0.18 1.39 4.61
C ILE A 86 1.46 1.48 3.78
N THR A 87 1.77 0.47 2.97
CA THR A 87 2.99 0.40 2.15
C THR A 87 2.71 0.60 0.66
N ALA A 88 1.60 1.23 0.31
CA ALA A 88 1.19 1.44 -1.08
C ALA A 88 2.20 2.30 -1.86
N GLY A 89 2.93 1.68 -2.78
CA GLY A 89 4.02 2.33 -3.52
C GLY A 89 5.33 2.47 -2.73
N PHE A 90 5.53 1.67 -1.70
CA PHE A 90 6.79 1.57 -0.97
C PHE A 90 7.69 0.51 -1.61
N MET A 91 8.81 0.94 -2.19
CA MET A 91 9.67 0.09 -3.04
C MET A 91 10.80 -0.61 -2.28
N SER A 92 10.86 -0.46 -0.95
CA SER A 92 11.89 -1.09 -0.12
C SER A 92 11.34 -2.31 0.60
N VAL A 93 12.13 -3.39 0.62
CA VAL A 93 11.78 -4.60 1.35
C VAL A 93 12.02 -4.37 2.84
N LEU A 94 11.07 -4.79 3.65
CA LEU A 94 11.14 -4.79 5.12
C LEU A 94 11.54 -6.20 5.62
N SER A 95 12.23 -6.25 6.75
CA SER A 95 12.62 -7.53 7.34
C SER A 95 11.41 -8.34 7.83
N GLU A 96 11.55 -9.66 7.83
CA GLU A 96 10.51 -10.55 8.36
C GLU A 96 10.11 -10.22 9.79
N ASP A 97 11.08 -9.86 10.64
CA ASP A 97 10.81 -9.48 12.04
C ASP A 97 9.92 -8.24 12.14
N PHE A 98 10.13 -7.24 11.25
CA PHE A 98 9.27 -6.07 11.18
C PHE A 98 7.86 -6.44 10.74
N VAL A 99 7.73 -7.26 9.70
CA VAL A 99 6.44 -7.71 9.18
C VAL A 99 5.66 -8.52 10.21
N LYS A 100 6.32 -9.41 10.95
CA LYS A 100 5.72 -10.18 12.05
C LYS A 100 5.23 -9.31 13.20
N LEU A 101 5.99 -8.26 13.56
CA LEU A 101 5.58 -7.31 14.61
C LEU A 101 4.28 -6.57 14.26
N TYR A 102 4.07 -6.32 12.97
CA TYR A 102 2.88 -5.68 12.42
C TYR A 102 1.94 -6.68 11.70
N GLU A 103 1.94 -7.94 12.11
CA GLU A 103 1.05 -8.96 11.54
C GLU A 103 -0.40 -8.47 11.58
N ASN A 104 -1.10 -8.58 10.44
CA ASN A 104 -2.46 -8.07 10.23
C ASN A 104 -2.66 -6.57 10.56
N LYS A 105 -1.57 -5.79 10.53
CA LYS A 105 -1.56 -4.34 10.73
C LYS A 105 -0.75 -3.61 9.64
N MET A 106 -0.39 -4.31 8.58
CA MET A 106 0.25 -3.73 7.41
C MET A 106 -0.58 -4.04 6.18
N ILE A 107 -0.96 -3.00 5.44
CA ILE A 107 -1.76 -3.10 4.20
C ILE A 107 -0.91 -2.66 3.02
N ASN A 108 -0.94 -3.46 1.95
CA ASN A 108 -0.34 -3.12 0.67
C ASN A 108 -1.39 -3.16 -0.44
N THR A 109 -1.14 -2.41 -1.52
CA THR A 109 -1.86 -2.53 -2.78
C THR A 109 -0.95 -3.15 -3.83
N HIS A 110 -1.50 -4.06 -4.62
CA HIS A 110 -0.85 -4.64 -5.77
C HIS A 110 -1.70 -4.43 -7.03
N PRO A 111 -1.15 -3.91 -8.15
CA PRO A 111 -1.94 -3.52 -9.32
C PRO A 111 -2.31 -4.69 -10.23
N ALA A 112 -2.67 -5.84 -9.64
CA ALA A 112 -3.22 -7.00 -10.33
C ALA A 112 -4.20 -7.77 -9.41
N LEU A 113 -4.92 -8.71 -10.00
CA LEU A 113 -5.79 -9.64 -9.27
C LEU A 113 -4.96 -10.83 -8.80
N ILE A 114 -4.42 -10.77 -7.57
CA ILE A 114 -3.66 -11.88 -6.97
C ILE A 114 -4.51 -13.16 -7.01
N PRO A 115 -3.96 -14.33 -7.44
CA PRO A 115 -2.55 -14.67 -7.54
C PRO A 115 -1.92 -14.43 -8.94
N ALA A 116 -2.60 -13.75 -9.86
CA ALA A 116 -2.05 -13.46 -11.18
C ALA A 116 -1.10 -12.24 -11.12
N PHE A 117 -0.01 -12.28 -11.91
CA PHE A 117 0.95 -11.18 -12.09
C PHE A 117 1.47 -10.56 -10.79
N CYS A 118 1.78 -11.39 -9.80
CA CYS A 118 2.22 -10.96 -8.47
C CYS A 118 3.49 -11.69 -8.02
N GLY A 119 4.06 -11.27 -6.88
CA GLY A 119 5.26 -11.83 -6.32
C GLY A 119 6.54 -11.08 -6.73
N LYS A 120 7.69 -11.68 -6.45
CA LYS A 120 9.00 -11.04 -6.65
C LYS A 120 9.21 -10.61 -8.11
N GLY A 121 9.48 -9.32 -8.31
CA GLY A 121 9.76 -8.73 -9.63
C GLY A 121 8.52 -8.20 -10.37
N TRP A 122 7.32 -8.33 -9.80
CA TRP A 122 6.08 -7.81 -10.36
C TRP A 122 5.71 -6.49 -9.68
N TYR A 123 6.01 -5.35 -10.30
CA TYR A 123 5.71 -4.02 -9.78
C TYR A 123 5.64 -2.98 -10.88
N GLY A 124 4.95 -1.88 -10.61
CA GLY A 124 4.85 -0.71 -11.48
C GLY A 124 4.31 -1.05 -12.87
N LEU A 125 4.85 -0.42 -13.90
CA LEU A 125 4.38 -0.54 -15.28
C LEU A 125 4.52 -1.96 -15.83
N LYS A 126 5.53 -2.71 -15.37
CA LYS A 126 5.82 -4.09 -15.79
C LYS A 126 4.65 -5.05 -15.63
N VAL A 127 3.82 -4.83 -14.60
CA VAL A 127 2.60 -5.64 -14.40
C VAL A 127 1.65 -5.45 -15.58
N HIS A 128 1.40 -4.20 -15.97
CA HIS A 128 0.47 -3.84 -17.05
C HIS A 128 1.00 -4.25 -18.42
N GLU A 129 2.32 -4.15 -18.65
CA GLU A 129 2.97 -4.67 -19.86
C GLU A 129 2.67 -6.17 -20.02
N LYS A 130 2.83 -6.95 -18.95
CA LYS A 130 2.60 -8.39 -19.00
C LYS A 130 1.12 -8.77 -19.08
N VAL A 131 0.23 -7.99 -18.48
CA VAL A 131 -1.22 -8.13 -18.66
C VAL A 131 -1.61 -8.00 -20.13
N LEU A 132 -1.09 -6.97 -20.81
CA LEU A 132 -1.35 -6.74 -22.24
C LEU A 132 -0.70 -7.82 -23.12
N GLU A 133 0.57 -8.17 -22.86
CA GLU A 133 1.28 -9.23 -23.58
C GLU A 133 0.55 -10.58 -23.53
N ARG A 134 -0.04 -10.92 -22.39
CA ARG A 134 -0.82 -12.16 -22.22
C ARG A 134 -2.23 -12.09 -22.81
N GLY A 135 -2.71 -10.91 -23.22
CA GLY A 135 -4.01 -10.72 -23.82
C GLY A 135 -5.18 -11.02 -22.88
N VAL A 136 -4.99 -10.89 -21.54
CA VAL A 136 -6.09 -11.09 -20.59
C VAL A 136 -7.14 -10.00 -20.76
N LYS A 137 -8.39 -10.32 -20.46
CA LYS A 137 -9.51 -9.41 -20.68
C LYS A 137 -9.93 -8.65 -19.43
N LEU A 138 -9.52 -9.14 -18.26
CA LEU A 138 -9.74 -8.51 -16.95
C LEU A 138 -8.42 -8.38 -16.22
N SER A 139 -8.15 -7.20 -15.71
CA SER A 139 -7.11 -6.91 -14.73
C SER A 139 -7.75 -6.23 -13.52
N GLY A 140 -6.96 -5.61 -12.64
CA GLY A 140 -7.51 -4.93 -11.48
C GLY A 140 -6.46 -4.67 -10.42
N SER A 141 -6.91 -4.52 -9.19
CA SER A 141 -6.03 -4.34 -8.04
C SER A 141 -6.47 -5.21 -6.87
N THR A 142 -5.51 -5.55 -6.02
CA THR A 142 -5.68 -6.29 -4.78
C THR A 142 -5.15 -5.46 -3.63
N VAL A 143 -5.93 -5.35 -2.57
CA VAL A 143 -5.47 -4.87 -1.25
C VAL A 143 -5.39 -6.07 -0.32
N HIS A 144 -4.24 -6.24 0.31
CA HIS A 144 -3.97 -7.39 1.17
C HIS A 144 -3.15 -6.98 2.40
N PHE A 145 -3.18 -7.79 3.44
CA PHE A 145 -2.22 -7.68 4.52
C PHE A 145 -0.85 -8.20 4.05
N LEU A 146 0.22 -7.64 4.60
CA LEU A 146 1.56 -8.15 4.36
C LEU A 146 1.84 -9.36 5.27
N ASN A 147 2.58 -10.29 4.70
CA ASN A 147 3.27 -11.34 5.43
C ASN A 147 4.71 -11.49 4.86
N GLU A 148 5.44 -12.52 5.25
CA GLU A 148 6.81 -12.79 4.79
C GLU A 148 6.91 -13.19 3.31
N ILE A 149 5.78 -13.53 2.68
CA ILE A 149 5.72 -13.90 1.26
C ILE A 149 5.30 -12.66 0.46
N THR A 150 6.12 -12.25 -0.51
CA THR A 150 5.76 -11.11 -1.38
C THR A 150 4.41 -11.34 -2.04
N ASP A 151 3.48 -10.42 -1.84
CA ASP A 151 2.09 -10.46 -2.30
C ASP A 151 1.30 -11.70 -1.87
N GLY A 152 1.75 -12.41 -0.80
CA GLY A 152 1.18 -13.68 -0.34
C GLY A 152 0.28 -13.60 0.89
N GLY A 153 0.10 -12.40 1.46
CA GLY A 153 -0.70 -12.21 2.65
C GLY A 153 -2.22 -12.25 2.42
N PRO A 154 -3.01 -12.29 3.51
CA PRO A 154 -4.47 -12.37 3.42
C PRO A 154 -5.09 -11.24 2.61
N ILE A 155 -5.87 -11.58 1.57
CA ILE A 155 -6.52 -10.62 0.69
C ILE A 155 -7.69 -9.96 1.44
N ILE A 156 -7.74 -8.62 1.43
CA ILE A 156 -8.81 -7.83 2.05
C ILE A 156 -9.90 -7.56 1.00
N LEU A 157 -9.50 -6.92 -0.10
CA LEU A 157 -10.40 -6.53 -1.19
C LEU A 157 -9.73 -6.72 -2.54
N GLN A 158 -10.53 -7.01 -3.54
CA GLN A 158 -10.12 -7.02 -4.95
C GLN A 158 -11.16 -6.28 -5.80
N LYS A 159 -10.70 -5.55 -6.80
CA LYS A 159 -11.57 -4.90 -7.78
C LYS A 159 -11.00 -5.08 -9.17
N SER A 160 -11.84 -5.54 -10.09
CA SER A 160 -11.48 -5.76 -11.50
C SER A 160 -11.79 -4.54 -12.37
N ALA A 161 -11.02 -4.42 -13.45
CA ALA A 161 -11.27 -3.52 -14.56
C ALA A 161 -11.04 -4.26 -15.88
N GLU A 162 -11.79 -3.87 -16.92
CA GLU A 162 -11.62 -4.40 -18.28
C GLU A 162 -10.31 -3.92 -18.88
N VAL A 163 -9.65 -4.82 -19.60
CA VAL A 163 -8.55 -4.48 -20.50
C VAL A 163 -9.15 -4.17 -21.86
N LYS A 164 -9.04 -2.91 -22.31
CA LYS A 164 -9.65 -2.43 -23.54
C LYS A 164 -8.72 -2.64 -24.73
N ASP A 165 -9.33 -2.83 -25.90
CA ASP A 165 -8.57 -2.83 -27.15
C ASP A 165 -7.89 -1.46 -27.33
N GLY A 166 -6.59 -1.45 -27.66
CA GLY A 166 -5.80 -0.24 -27.78
C GLY A 166 -5.22 0.32 -26.46
N ASP A 167 -5.40 -0.37 -25.33
CA ASP A 167 -4.70 0.02 -24.11
C ASP A 167 -3.18 -0.02 -24.30
N THR A 168 -2.51 0.99 -23.75
CA THR A 168 -1.08 0.96 -23.46
C THR A 168 -0.86 0.59 -22.00
N PRO A 169 0.36 0.17 -21.61
CA PRO A 169 0.68 -0.08 -20.19
C PRO A 169 0.32 1.10 -19.29
N GLU A 170 0.57 2.33 -19.76
CA GLU A 170 0.31 3.56 -19.03
C GLU A 170 -1.19 3.85 -18.88
N SER A 171 -1.97 3.67 -19.96
CA SER A 171 -3.42 3.88 -19.91
C SER A 171 -4.11 2.88 -19.01
N LEU A 172 -3.69 1.61 -19.06
CA LEU A 172 -4.18 0.56 -18.19
C LEU A 172 -3.78 0.82 -16.72
N GLN A 173 -2.52 1.22 -16.47
CA GLN A 173 -2.05 1.59 -15.13
C GLN A 173 -2.90 2.73 -14.55
N ALA A 174 -3.09 3.81 -15.31
CA ALA A 174 -3.86 4.97 -14.87
C ALA A 174 -5.31 4.59 -14.52
N ARG A 175 -5.95 3.74 -15.34
CA ARG A 175 -7.30 3.23 -15.08
C ARG A 175 -7.36 2.38 -13.82
N ILE A 176 -6.47 1.39 -13.70
CA ILE A 176 -6.45 0.51 -12.51
C ILE A 176 -6.17 1.33 -11.25
N MET A 177 -5.25 2.29 -11.31
CA MET A 177 -4.97 3.19 -10.19
C MET A 177 -6.22 3.93 -9.72
N THR A 178 -6.96 4.55 -10.64
CA THR A 178 -8.09 5.43 -10.28
C THR A 178 -9.39 4.66 -10.04
N GLU A 179 -9.68 3.65 -10.84
CA GLU A 179 -10.97 2.93 -10.77
C GLU A 179 -10.95 1.75 -9.81
N CYS A 180 -9.76 1.20 -9.49
CA CYS A 180 -9.63 0.03 -8.64
C CYS A 180 -8.82 0.31 -7.38
N GLU A 181 -7.52 0.58 -7.53
CA GLU A 181 -6.55 0.59 -6.44
C GLU A 181 -6.89 1.60 -5.35
N GLN A 182 -7.08 2.87 -5.72
CA GLN A 182 -7.41 3.94 -4.78
C GLN A 182 -8.78 3.71 -4.11
N VAL A 183 -9.75 3.17 -4.86
CA VAL A 183 -11.09 2.89 -4.34
C VAL A 183 -11.05 1.86 -3.24
N ILE A 184 -10.46 0.67 -3.52
CA ILE A 184 -10.42 -0.41 -2.54
C ILE A 184 -9.42 -0.18 -1.42
N LEU A 185 -8.38 0.64 -1.63
CA LEU A 185 -7.48 1.05 -0.56
C LEU A 185 -8.21 1.89 0.49
N VAL A 186 -8.96 2.90 0.06
CA VAL A 186 -9.75 3.75 0.97
C VAL A 186 -10.75 2.91 1.74
N GLU A 187 -11.45 1.99 1.09
CA GLU A 187 -12.40 1.07 1.72
C GLU A 187 -11.72 0.14 2.73
N ALA A 188 -10.59 -0.49 2.35
CA ALA A 188 -9.86 -1.39 3.25
C ALA A 188 -9.32 -0.67 4.49
N VAL A 189 -8.85 0.57 4.34
CA VAL A 189 -8.39 1.39 5.47
C VAL A 189 -9.56 1.75 6.39
N ASP A 190 -10.73 2.10 5.86
CA ASP A 190 -11.93 2.36 6.67
C ASP A 190 -12.36 1.11 7.43
N LEU A 191 -12.44 -0.04 6.76
CA LEU A 191 -12.76 -1.33 7.40
C LEU A 191 -11.81 -1.65 8.55
N PHE A 192 -10.50 -1.44 8.36
CA PHE A 192 -9.49 -1.63 9.41
C PHE A 192 -9.72 -0.67 10.59
N CYS A 193 -9.89 0.62 10.30
CA CYS A 193 -10.04 1.65 11.33
C CYS A 193 -11.28 1.45 12.21
N ASN A 194 -12.28 0.75 11.69
CA ASN A 194 -13.53 0.42 12.38
C ASN A 194 -13.56 -1.00 12.95
N ASP A 195 -12.43 -1.71 13.04
CA ASP A 195 -12.29 -3.07 13.57
C ASP A 195 -13.23 -4.08 12.88
N ARG A 196 -13.50 -3.86 11.57
CA ARG A 196 -14.39 -4.69 10.76
C ARG A 196 -13.69 -5.84 10.04
N LEU A 197 -12.37 -5.94 10.14
CA LEU A 197 -11.58 -7.02 9.52
C LEU A 197 -11.22 -8.07 10.55
N GLU A 198 -11.43 -9.33 10.20
CA GLU A 198 -11.01 -10.47 11.00
C GLU A 198 -10.27 -11.48 10.12
N VAL A 199 -9.05 -11.85 10.52
CA VAL A 199 -8.23 -12.83 9.80
C VAL A 199 -8.35 -14.20 10.47
N ARG A 200 -8.76 -15.22 9.71
CA ARG A 200 -8.81 -16.62 10.14
C ARG A 200 -8.28 -17.51 9.01
N ASN A 201 -7.32 -18.37 9.32
CA ASN A 201 -6.76 -19.31 8.34
C ASN A 201 -6.35 -18.66 7.01
N ASN A 202 -5.61 -17.55 7.10
CA ASN A 202 -5.14 -16.75 5.95
C ASN A 202 -6.28 -16.17 5.08
N ARG A 203 -7.49 -16.04 5.61
CA ARG A 203 -8.63 -15.40 4.95
C ARG A 203 -9.13 -14.22 5.77
N VAL A 204 -9.50 -13.14 5.09
CA VAL A 204 -10.12 -11.98 5.72
C VAL A 204 -11.64 -12.12 5.66
N TYR A 205 -12.29 -11.90 6.78
CA TYR A 205 -13.74 -11.80 6.91
C TYR A 205 -14.09 -10.36 7.28
N ILE A 206 -15.07 -9.79 6.58
CA ILE A 206 -15.61 -8.46 6.83
C ILE A 206 -16.85 -8.63 7.71
N LYS A 207 -16.85 -7.92 8.87
CA LYS A 207 -17.97 -7.92 9.85
C LYS A 207 -19.02 -6.88 9.52
#